data_f6d886b2be3a3040268feba87d4b35ea
#
_entry.id   f6d886b2be3a3040268feba87d4b35ea
#
_cell.length_a   1.000
_cell.length_b   1.000
_cell.length_c   1.000
_cell.angle_alpha   90.00
_cell.angle_beta   90.00
_cell.angle_gamma   90.00
#
_symmetry.space_group_name_H-M   'P 1'
#
loop_
_entity.id
_entity.type
_entity.pdbx_description
1 polymer ?
#
loop_
_entity_poly.entity_id
_entity_poly.type
_entity_poly.pdbx_seq_one_letter_code
_entity_poly.pdbx_strand_id
1 'polypeptide(L)'
;MDIFHERINTFLSEFGKGRKMVLSTSENNRVSSRMMSVVQIDGYFYFQTDATMKKYHQISVNNYIALCIDNIQIEGKCTEIGHPLNNTRFCEVFQECFKGSYDAYSALENERLFVMTPLFIERWIYKDRIPHIETFDMVNEKYCFSEYSGI
;
A
#
# COMPACT_ATOMS: atom_id res chain seq x y z
N MET A 1 23.17 -10.99 -3.07
CA MET A 1 21.81 -10.38 -3.23
C MET A 1 21.78 -9.68 -4.58
N ASP A 2 20.77 -9.94 -5.39
CA ASP A 2 20.65 -9.29 -6.68
C ASP A 2 20.14 -7.85 -6.54
N ILE A 3 20.15 -7.12 -7.66
CA ILE A 3 19.77 -5.70 -7.66
C ILE A 3 18.32 -5.48 -7.22
N PHE A 4 17.39 -6.35 -7.61
CA PHE A 4 16.00 -6.21 -7.22
C PHE A 4 15.85 -6.28 -5.71
N HIS A 5 16.40 -7.31 -5.05
CA HIS A 5 16.27 -7.48 -3.60
C HIS A 5 16.96 -6.36 -2.84
N GLU A 6 18.11 -5.91 -3.31
CA GLU A 6 18.81 -4.79 -2.71
C GLU A 6 17.97 -3.51 -2.78
N ARG A 7 17.42 -3.20 -3.96
CA ARG A 7 16.66 -1.97 -4.19
C ARG A 7 15.31 -1.99 -3.52
N ILE A 8 14.61 -3.13 -3.50
CA ILE A 8 13.31 -3.19 -2.82
C ILE A 8 13.49 -3.05 -1.31
N ASN A 9 14.54 -3.63 -0.73
CA ASN A 9 14.82 -3.47 0.68
C ASN A 9 15.10 -2.00 1.03
N THR A 10 15.86 -1.31 0.18
CA THR A 10 16.12 0.12 0.36
C THR A 10 14.83 0.93 0.28
N PHE A 11 13.98 0.66 -0.71
CA PHE A 11 12.69 1.33 -0.87
C PHE A 11 11.81 1.13 0.36
N LEU A 12 11.67 -0.10 0.85
CA LEU A 12 10.84 -0.39 2.01
C LEU A 12 11.37 0.27 3.29
N SER A 13 12.68 0.33 3.44
CA SER A 13 13.30 1.02 4.55
C SER A 13 13.02 2.53 4.51
N GLU A 14 13.12 3.14 3.34
CA GLU A 14 12.80 4.56 3.14
C GLU A 14 11.32 4.84 3.33
N PHE A 15 10.46 3.92 2.89
CA PHE A 15 9.01 4.06 3.07
C PHE A 15 8.66 4.12 4.56
N GLY A 16 9.32 3.29 5.36
CA GLY A 16 9.10 3.25 6.80
C GLY A 16 7.94 2.35 7.20
N LYS A 17 7.45 2.56 8.42
CA LYS A 17 6.44 1.69 9.02
C LYS A 17 5.01 2.06 8.65
N GLY A 18 4.74 3.32 8.37
CA GLY A 18 3.38 3.73 8.06
C GLY A 18 3.29 5.12 7.46
N ARG A 19 2.32 5.29 6.58
CA ARG A 19 2.01 6.57 5.93
C ARG A 19 0.52 6.67 5.65
N LYS A 20 0.00 7.90 5.61
CA LYS A 20 -1.34 8.13 5.06
C LYS A 20 -1.21 8.12 3.54
N MET A 21 -2.00 7.28 2.90
CA MET A 21 -1.94 7.07 1.45
C MET A 21 -3.33 7.16 0.84
N VAL A 22 -3.38 7.51 -0.43
CA VAL A 22 -4.61 7.40 -1.21
C VAL A 22 -4.80 5.95 -1.61
N LEU A 23 -5.94 5.38 -1.24
CA LEU A 23 -6.36 4.05 -1.68
C LEU A 23 -7.36 4.21 -2.81
N SER A 24 -7.08 3.61 -3.95
CA SER A 24 -7.98 3.58 -5.09
C SER A 24 -8.55 2.18 -5.27
N THR A 25 -9.87 2.13 -5.40
CA THR A 25 -10.62 0.90 -5.60
C THR A 25 -11.51 1.05 -6.82
N SER A 26 -11.92 -0.05 -7.42
CA SER A 26 -12.82 0.02 -8.57
C SER A 26 -13.84 -1.11 -8.57
N GLU A 27 -15.00 -0.81 -9.17
CA GLU A 27 -16.12 -1.73 -9.35
C GLU A 27 -16.88 -1.30 -10.59
N ASN A 28 -17.14 -2.21 -11.49
CA ASN A 28 -17.89 -1.94 -12.73
C ASN A 28 -17.33 -0.73 -13.50
N ASN A 29 -16.01 -0.66 -13.64
CA ASN A 29 -15.29 0.42 -14.32
C ASN A 29 -15.40 1.80 -13.64
N ARG A 30 -15.88 1.85 -12.40
CA ARG A 30 -15.92 3.09 -11.63
C ARG A 30 -14.83 3.05 -10.56
N VAL A 31 -14.00 4.09 -10.54
CA VAL A 31 -12.87 4.21 -9.61
C VAL A 31 -13.24 5.19 -8.51
N SER A 32 -12.91 4.82 -7.27
CA SER A 32 -13.08 5.70 -6.11
C SER A 32 -11.76 5.78 -5.35
N SER A 33 -11.49 6.93 -4.75
CA SER A 33 -10.24 7.15 -4.03
C SER A 33 -10.50 7.86 -2.70
N ARG A 34 -9.73 7.52 -1.67
CA ARG A 34 -9.80 8.16 -0.34
C ARG A 34 -8.48 7.98 0.39
N MET A 35 -8.25 8.82 1.40
CA MET A 35 -7.07 8.69 2.26
C MET A 35 -7.27 7.56 3.26
N MET A 36 -6.21 6.79 3.49
CA MET A 36 -6.18 5.69 4.45
C MET A 36 -4.89 5.74 5.26
N SER A 37 -4.96 5.28 6.49
CA SER A 37 -3.78 5.01 7.31
C SER A 37 -3.25 3.62 6.93
N VAL A 38 -2.05 3.56 6.37
CA VAL A 38 -1.46 2.33 5.85
C VAL A 38 -0.17 2.04 6.58
N VAL A 39 0.02 0.80 7.03
CA VAL A 39 1.29 0.35 7.60
C VAL A 39 1.94 -0.68 6.68
N GLN A 40 3.26 -0.68 6.68
CA GLN A 40 4.05 -1.63 5.91
C GLN A 40 4.79 -2.55 6.87
N ILE A 41 4.64 -3.86 6.69
CA ILE A 41 5.31 -4.89 7.48
C ILE A 41 5.87 -5.92 6.51
N ASP A 42 7.18 -6.06 6.49
CA ASP A 42 7.88 -7.05 5.66
C ASP A 42 7.52 -6.97 4.17
N GLY A 43 7.24 -5.78 3.67
CA GLY A 43 6.93 -5.57 2.26
C GLY A 43 5.47 -5.72 1.89
N TYR A 44 4.60 -5.97 2.86
CA TYR A 44 3.15 -6.03 2.68
C TYR A 44 2.51 -4.79 3.28
N PHE A 45 1.43 -4.34 2.68
CA PHE A 45 0.75 -3.11 3.10
C PHE A 45 -0.59 -3.46 3.72
N TYR A 46 -0.84 -2.92 4.91
CA TYR A 46 -2.02 -3.26 5.71
C TYR A 46 -2.86 -2.01 5.95
N PHE A 47 -4.16 -2.18 5.87
CA PHE A 47 -5.11 -1.14 6.26
C PHE A 47 -6.38 -1.81 6.79
N GLN A 48 -7.18 -1.03 7.53
CA GLN A 48 -8.43 -1.52 8.07
C GLN A 48 -9.58 -0.64 7.62
N THR A 49 -10.77 -1.23 7.52
CA THR A 49 -11.98 -0.51 7.20
C THR A 49 -13.20 -1.23 7.77
N ASP A 50 -14.27 -0.47 7.98
CA ASP A 50 -15.55 -1.01 8.41
C ASP A 50 -16.21 -1.78 7.26
N ALA A 51 -16.74 -2.97 7.55
CA ALA A 51 -17.36 -3.84 6.56
C ALA A 51 -18.64 -3.26 5.95
N THR A 52 -19.21 -2.21 6.54
CA THR A 52 -20.39 -1.53 6.01
C THR A 52 -20.06 -0.40 5.02
N MET A 53 -18.78 -0.10 4.83
CA MET A 53 -18.34 1.00 3.96
C MET A 53 -18.31 0.58 2.49
N LYS A 54 -18.48 1.58 1.61
CA LYS A 54 -18.45 1.39 0.15
C LYS A 54 -17.15 0.70 -0.31
N LYS A 55 -16.01 1.14 0.21
CA LYS A 55 -14.72 0.58 -0.21
C LYS A 55 -14.59 -0.90 0.13
N TYR A 56 -15.17 -1.34 1.24
CA TYR A 56 -15.19 -2.76 1.59
C TYR A 56 -15.90 -3.56 0.51
N HIS A 57 -17.10 -3.10 0.10
CA HIS A 57 -17.84 -3.76 -0.96
C HIS A 57 -17.07 -3.77 -2.27
N GLN A 58 -16.46 -2.65 -2.64
CA GLN A 58 -15.69 -2.55 -3.88
C GLN A 58 -14.53 -3.55 -3.90
N ILE A 59 -13.79 -3.65 -2.80
CA ILE A 59 -12.68 -4.59 -2.68
C ILE A 59 -13.15 -6.04 -2.73
N SER A 60 -14.31 -6.34 -2.15
CA SER A 60 -14.84 -7.71 -2.18
C SER A 60 -15.24 -8.14 -3.59
N VAL A 61 -15.63 -7.20 -4.46
CA VAL A 61 -15.96 -7.45 -5.85
C VAL A 61 -14.70 -7.45 -6.73
N ASN A 62 -13.81 -6.51 -6.49
CA ASN A 62 -12.54 -6.39 -7.22
C ASN A 62 -11.41 -6.11 -6.24
N ASN A 63 -10.57 -7.11 -6.02
CA ASN A 63 -9.48 -7.02 -5.05
C ASN A 63 -8.19 -6.39 -5.58
N TYR A 64 -8.17 -5.96 -6.85
CA TYR A 64 -7.07 -5.15 -7.36
C TYR A 64 -7.25 -3.73 -6.88
N ILE A 65 -6.22 -3.20 -6.24
CA ILE A 65 -6.22 -1.86 -5.65
C ILE A 65 -4.91 -1.14 -5.98
N ALA A 66 -4.92 0.16 -5.77
CA ALA A 66 -3.71 0.95 -5.85
C ALA A 66 -3.58 1.85 -4.63
N LEU A 67 -2.34 2.05 -4.20
CA LEU A 67 -1.97 2.97 -3.13
C LEU A 67 -1.03 4.01 -3.71
N CYS A 68 -1.22 5.26 -3.32
CA CYS A 68 -0.41 6.36 -3.85
C CYS A 68 -0.12 7.38 -2.76
N ILE A 69 1.11 7.84 -2.71
CA ILE A 69 1.51 9.01 -1.92
C ILE A 69 2.71 9.67 -2.58
N ASP A 70 2.68 11.00 -2.70
CA ASP A 70 3.74 11.78 -3.33
C ASP A 70 4.10 11.22 -4.71
N ASN A 71 5.34 10.77 -4.88
CA ASN A 71 5.84 10.20 -6.14
C ASN A 71 5.76 8.67 -6.19
N ILE A 72 5.08 8.03 -5.23
CA ILE A 72 5.02 6.57 -5.10
C ILE A 72 3.66 6.07 -5.57
N GLN A 73 3.66 5.07 -6.46
CA GLN A 73 2.47 4.33 -6.87
C GLN A 73 2.69 2.85 -6.61
N ILE A 74 1.73 2.21 -5.96
CA ILE A 74 1.80 0.78 -5.65
C ILE A 74 0.52 0.13 -6.12
N GLU A 75 0.62 -0.82 -7.05
CA GLU A 75 -0.51 -1.63 -7.50
C GLU A 75 -0.41 -3.01 -6.89
N GLY A 76 -1.53 -3.55 -6.48
CA GLY A 76 -1.51 -4.87 -5.86
C GLY A 76 -2.88 -5.48 -5.70
N LYS A 77 -2.88 -6.64 -5.06
CA LYS A 77 -4.09 -7.36 -4.68
C LYS A 77 -4.22 -7.37 -3.17
N CYS A 78 -5.42 -7.19 -2.67
CA CYS A 78 -5.64 -7.27 -1.23
C CYS A 78 -6.51 -8.45 -0.85
N THR A 79 -6.32 -8.90 0.39
CA THR A 79 -7.04 -10.01 1.01
C THR A 79 -7.51 -9.57 2.38
N GLU A 80 -8.76 -9.84 2.70
CA GLU A 80 -9.26 -9.65 4.06
C GLU A 80 -8.72 -10.74 4.96
N ILE A 81 -8.19 -10.36 6.12
CA ILE A 81 -7.59 -11.30 7.07
C ILE A 81 -8.22 -11.23 8.46
N GLY A 82 -9.48 -10.80 8.54
CA GLY A 82 -10.27 -10.83 9.76
C GLY A 82 -10.29 -9.53 10.53
N HIS A 83 -10.63 -9.63 11.81
CA HIS A 83 -10.70 -8.46 12.67
C HIS A 83 -9.28 -7.97 13.04
N PRO A 84 -9.02 -6.65 13.01
CA PRO A 84 -7.67 -6.14 13.28
C PRO A 84 -7.10 -6.54 14.65
N LEU A 85 -7.93 -6.63 15.69
CA LEU A 85 -7.44 -7.00 17.01
C LEU A 85 -6.90 -8.43 17.10
N ASN A 86 -7.22 -9.28 16.12
CA ASN A 86 -6.70 -10.65 16.07
C ASN A 86 -5.29 -10.73 15.47
N ASN A 87 -4.75 -9.62 14.98
CA ASN A 87 -3.41 -9.57 14.42
C ASN A 87 -2.51 -8.71 15.30
N THR A 88 -1.73 -9.37 16.16
CA THR A 88 -0.89 -8.70 17.16
C THR A 88 0.15 -7.79 16.50
N ARG A 89 0.81 -8.26 15.45
CA ARG A 89 1.85 -7.49 14.78
C ARG A 89 1.30 -6.21 14.15
N PHE A 90 0.16 -6.33 13.48
CA PHE A 90 -0.51 -5.16 12.92
C PHE A 90 -0.85 -4.15 14.02
N CYS A 91 -1.44 -4.62 15.12
CA CYS A 91 -1.83 -3.73 16.22
C CYS A 91 -0.64 -2.97 16.79
N GLU A 92 0.49 -3.64 16.97
CA GLU A 92 1.71 -2.99 17.48
C GLU A 92 2.17 -1.86 16.55
N VAL A 93 2.27 -2.14 15.26
CA VAL A 93 2.75 -1.16 14.28
C VAL A 93 1.72 -0.04 14.08
N PHE A 94 0.44 -0.40 14.02
CA PHE A 94 -0.62 0.57 13.79
C PHE A 94 -0.76 1.56 14.96
N GLN A 95 -0.63 1.07 16.21
CA GLN A 95 -0.61 1.94 17.38
C GLN A 95 0.58 2.90 17.35
N GLU A 96 1.74 2.41 16.94
CA GLU A 96 2.94 3.22 16.85
C GLU A 96 2.78 4.35 15.83
N CYS A 97 2.21 4.06 14.67
CA CYS A 97 2.09 5.02 13.56
C CYS A 97 0.81 5.86 13.62
N PHE A 98 -0.30 5.28 14.07
CA PHE A 98 -1.64 5.86 13.97
C PHE A 98 -2.46 5.60 15.22
N LYS A 99 -1.95 6.01 16.37
CA LYS A 99 -2.60 5.75 17.67
C LYS A 99 -4.04 6.26 17.72
N GLY A 100 -4.31 7.44 17.19
CA GLY A 100 -5.66 8.00 17.19
C GLY A 100 -6.65 7.13 16.42
N SER A 101 -6.26 6.65 15.24
CA SER A 101 -7.10 5.74 14.44
C SER A 101 -7.26 4.39 15.12
N TYR A 102 -6.21 3.89 15.74
CA TYR A 102 -6.28 2.64 16.48
C TYR A 102 -7.31 2.75 17.61
N ASP A 103 -7.20 3.80 18.43
CA ASP A 103 -8.10 3.99 19.58
C ASP A 103 -9.55 4.21 19.14
N ALA A 104 -9.76 4.89 18.01
CA ALA A 104 -11.11 5.22 17.55
C ALA A 104 -11.80 4.07 16.81
N TYR A 105 -11.08 3.26 16.04
CA TYR A 105 -11.70 2.35 15.08
C TYR A 105 -11.33 0.88 15.21
N SER A 106 -10.13 0.53 15.67
CA SER A 106 -9.65 -0.86 15.58
C SER A 106 -10.47 -1.85 16.38
N ALA A 107 -11.13 -1.43 17.46
CA ALA A 107 -11.96 -2.30 18.29
C ALA A 107 -13.42 -2.39 17.84
N LEU A 108 -13.84 -1.62 16.83
CA LEU A 108 -15.23 -1.67 16.37
C LEU A 108 -15.59 -3.04 15.82
N GLU A 109 -16.83 -3.45 16.03
CA GLU A 109 -17.30 -4.80 15.69
C GLU A 109 -17.13 -5.14 14.23
N ASN A 110 -17.43 -4.19 13.34
CA ASN A 110 -17.41 -4.41 11.90
C ASN A 110 -16.09 -4.03 11.24
N GLU A 111 -15.07 -3.69 12.00
CA GLU A 111 -13.77 -3.38 11.45
C GLU A 111 -13.10 -4.64 10.90
N ARG A 112 -12.47 -4.52 9.71
CA ARG A 112 -11.80 -5.64 9.05
C ARG A 112 -10.42 -5.20 8.57
N LEU A 113 -9.48 -6.10 8.70
CA LEU A 113 -8.08 -5.89 8.30
C LEU A 113 -7.85 -6.47 6.92
N PHE A 114 -7.16 -5.70 6.08
CA PHE A 114 -6.74 -6.13 4.76
C PHE A 114 -5.23 -6.11 4.65
N VAL A 115 -4.68 -7.10 3.96
CA VAL A 115 -3.28 -7.11 3.55
C VAL A 115 -3.21 -7.00 2.03
N MET A 116 -2.39 -6.08 1.56
CA MET A 116 -2.15 -5.88 0.13
C MET A 116 -0.77 -6.44 -0.22
N THR A 117 -0.75 -7.37 -1.18
CA THR A 117 0.48 -7.88 -1.77
C THR A 117 0.83 -7.00 -2.97
N PRO A 118 1.94 -6.26 -2.93
CA PRO A 118 2.31 -5.42 -4.06
C PRO A 118 2.71 -6.26 -5.27
N LEU A 119 2.21 -5.87 -6.44
CA LEU A 119 2.54 -6.50 -7.71
C LEU A 119 3.47 -5.64 -8.55
N PHE A 120 3.31 -4.31 -8.44
CA PHE A 120 4.10 -3.35 -9.19
C PHE A 120 4.23 -2.06 -8.38
N ILE A 121 5.46 -1.54 -8.31
CA ILE A 121 5.74 -0.27 -7.63
C ILE A 121 6.46 0.63 -8.63
N GLU A 122 6.01 1.86 -8.74
CA GLU A 122 6.64 2.86 -9.59
C GLU A 122 6.89 4.13 -8.80
N ARG A 123 8.05 4.72 -9.03
CA ARG A 123 8.41 5.98 -8.39
C ARG A 123 9.03 6.91 -9.43
N TRP A 124 8.55 8.14 -9.44
CA TRP A 124 9.10 9.20 -10.28
C TRP A 124 10.13 9.96 -9.48
N ILE A 125 11.37 10.01 -9.95
CA ILE A 125 12.48 10.58 -9.20
C ILE A 125 13.24 11.60 -10.06
N TYR A 126 13.47 12.79 -9.53
CA TYR A 126 14.35 13.76 -10.19
C TYR A 126 15.76 13.62 -9.63
N LYS A 127 16.73 13.39 -10.52
CA LYS A 127 18.14 13.33 -10.19
C LYS A 127 18.86 14.36 -11.05
N ASP A 128 19.48 15.35 -10.41
CA ASP A 128 20.14 16.47 -11.11
C ASP A 128 19.17 17.16 -12.08
N ARG A 129 17.91 17.36 -11.66
CA ARG A 129 16.82 17.96 -12.42
C ARG A 129 16.36 17.14 -13.62
N ILE A 130 16.84 15.92 -13.76
CA ILE A 130 16.45 15.02 -14.84
C ILE A 130 15.47 14.00 -14.28
N PRO A 131 14.26 13.86 -14.88
CA PRO A 131 13.30 12.89 -14.40
C PRO A 131 13.72 11.46 -14.71
N HIS A 132 13.52 10.59 -13.76
CA HIS A 132 13.77 9.15 -13.89
C HIS A 132 12.55 8.40 -13.43
N ILE A 133 12.35 7.22 -13.98
CA ILE A 133 11.31 6.30 -13.55
C ILE A 133 11.98 5.09 -12.95
N GLU A 134 11.62 4.82 -11.68
CA GLU A 134 12.06 3.63 -10.96
C GLU A 134 10.89 2.66 -10.88
N THR A 135 11.08 1.42 -11.30
CA THR A 135 10.02 0.42 -11.25
C THR A 135 10.50 -0.87 -10.61
N PHE A 136 9.56 -1.49 -9.87
CA PHE A 136 9.73 -2.80 -9.27
C PHE A 136 8.62 -3.70 -9.79
N ASP A 137 8.95 -4.66 -10.62
CA ASP A 137 8.04 -5.74 -10.98
C ASP A 137 8.16 -6.81 -9.89
N MET A 138 7.21 -6.84 -8.99
CA MET A 138 7.27 -7.71 -7.81
C MET A 138 7.02 -9.17 -8.17
N VAL A 139 6.33 -9.43 -9.28
CA VAL A 139 6.01 -10.79 -9.72
C VAL A 139 7.25 -11.46 -10.33
N ASN A 140 7.95 -10.74 -11.20
CA ASN A 140 9.13 -11.26 -11.91
C ASN A 140 10.44 -10.87 -11.24
N GLU A 141 10.39 -10.14 -10.13
CA GLU A 141 11.55 -9.66 -9.39
C GLU A 141 12.53 -8.89 -10.27
N LYS A 142 11.99 -7.91 -11.01
CA LYS A 142 12.78 -7.07 -11.92
C LYS A 142 12.77 -5.62 -11.47
N TYR A 143 13.94 -5.03 -11.44
CA TYR A 143 14.15 -3.63 -11.12
C TYR A 143 14.60 -2.86 -12.35
N CYS A 144 14.04 -1.68 -12.57
CA CYS A 144 14.48 -0.77 -13.61
C CYS A 144 14.56 0.67 -13.08
N PHE A 145 15.63 1.34 -13.44
CA PHE A 145 15.79 2.77 -13.17
C PHE A 145 16.30 3.41 -14.44
N SER A 146 15.47 4.25 -15.06
CA SER A 146 15.79 4.83 -16.34
C SER A 146 15.41 6.29 -16.42
N GLU A 147 16.23 7.05 -17.16
CA GLU A 147 15.91 8.44 -17.48
C GLU A 147 14.68 8.52 -18.36
N TYR A 148 13.79 9.44 -18.06
CA TYR A 148 12.62 9.71 -18.90
C TYR A 148 13.00 10.81 -19.90
N SER A 149 12.94 10.47 -21.18
CA SER A 149 13.31 11.39 -22.25
C SER A 149 12.12 12.12 -22.89
N GLY A 150 10.91 11.70 -22.57
CA GLY A 150 9.70 12.28 -23.14
C GLY A 150 9.39 11.83 -24.57
N ILE A 151 10.05 10.75 -25.02
CA ILE A 151 9.89 10.25 -26.38
C ILE A 151 9.34 8.83 -26.36
#